data_15934b11d397ddd81f29d7bbf2fcd092
#
_entry.id   15934b11d397ddd81f29d7bbf2fcd092
#
_cell.length_a   1.000
_cell.length_b   1.000
_cell.length_c   1.000
_cell.angle_alpha   90.00
_cell.angle_beta   90.00
_cell.angle_gamma   90.00
#
_symmetry.space_group_name_H-M   'P 1'
#
loop_
_entity.id
_entity.type
_entity.pdbx_description
1 polymer ?
#
loop_
_entity_poly.entity_id
_entity_poly.type
_entity_poly.pdbx_seq_one_letter_code
_entity_poly.pdbx_strand_id
1 'polypeptide(L)'
;GISTLAITDHDTAMPHIKLKEIDTKSYFSGRIIVGGEFNAFFDNIKIELLGYDFNPELLQEWINKTYNTMDEIEGYKKEFDELLQLCKKNNIKTTKDLEYDESLKYPTKIIYNDITKYIENKKIFTDDEWNIREGFFRSCTCNPNFVLYRDFSKQYPNALEVSKQIRKARR
;
A
#
# COMPACT_ATOMS: atom_id res chain seq x y z
N GLY A 1 20.20 -0.07 -25.10
CA GLY A 1 19.89 0.74 -23.91
C GLY A 1 18.39 1.01 -23.79
N ILE A 2 17.94 1.51 -22.66
CA ILE A 2 16.55 1.91 -22.44
C ILE A 2 16.30 3.25 -23.13
N SER A 3 15.28 3.32 -23.99
CA SER A 3 14.90 4.55 -24.71
C SER A 3 13.66 5.25 -24.11
N THR A 4 12.89 4.51 -23.31
CA THR A 4 11.67 5.03 -22.67
C THR A 4 11.54 4.41 -21.29
N LEU A 5 11.20 5.22 -20.29
CA LEU A 5 10.89 4.77 -18.94
C LEU A 5 9.64 5.50 -18.40
N ALA A 6 8.97 4.90 -17.44
CA ALA A 6 7.94 5.55 -16.65
C ALA A 6 8.37 5.58 -15.18
N ILE A 7 8.04 6.67 -14.49
CA ILE A 7 8.17 6.77 -13.04
C ILE A 7 6.78 6.59 -12.46
N THR A 8 6.62 5.58 -11.56
CA THR A 8 5.31 5.17 -11.04
C THR A 8 5.37 5.00 -9.53
N ASP A 9 5.70 6.08 -8.82
CA ASP A 9 5.72 6.06 -7.36
C ASP A 9 4.31 5.88 -6.79
N HIS A 10 4.24 5.30 -5.58
CA HIS A 10 2.98 5.00 -4.90
C HIS A 10 2.27 6.28 -4.43
N ASP A 11 0.99 6.41 -4.78
CA ASP A 11 0.04 7.42 -4.30
C ASP A 11 0.58 8.86 -4.38
N THR A 12 1.39 9.14 -5.40
CA THR A 12 1.96 10.49 -5.62
C THR A 12 2.29 10.77 -7.09
N ALA A 13 2.17 12.04 -7.49
CA ALA A 13 2.67 12.56 -8.76
C ALA A 13 3.83 13.56 -8.55
N MET A 14 4.26 13.77 -7.28
CA MET A 14 5.30 14.73 -6.92
C MET A 14 6.63 14.54 -7.65
N PRO A 15 7.13 13.32 -7.91
CA PRO A 15 8.37 13.15 -8.67
C PRO A 15 8.32 13.84 -10.03
N HIS A 16 7.19 13.76 -10.75
CA HIS A 16 7.04 14.40 -12.05
C HIS A 16 6.99 15.93 -11.98
N ILE A 17 6.45 16.49 -10.89
CA ILE A 17 6.46 17.94 -10.64
C ILE A 17 7.89 18.39 -10.41
N LYS A 18 8.64 17.69 -9.55
CA LYS A 18 10.06 17.99 -9.25
C LYS A 18 10.97 17.82 -10.46
N LEU A 19 10.70 16.84 -11.33
CA LEU A 19 11.49 16.62 -12.55
C LEU A 19 11.43 17.79 -13.53
N LYS A 20 10.43 18.68 -13.48
CA LYS A 20 10.37 19.90 -14.29
C LYS A 20 11.43 20.92 -13.91
N GLU A 21 11.96 20.83 -12.70
CA GLU A 21 13.00 21.73 -12.17
C GLU A 21 14.42 21.23 -12.47
N ILE A 22 14.55 20.03 -13.08
CA ILE A 22 15.83 19.35 -13.30
C ILE A 22 16.08 19.19 -14.80
N ASP A 23 17.32 19.41 -15.26
CA ASP A 23 17.75 19.02 -16.60
C ASP A 23 17.86 17.48 -16.69
N THR A 24 16.73 16.82 -16.89
CA THR A 24 16.66 15.36 -16.99
C THR A 24 17.46 14.80 -18.17
N LYS A 25 17.69 15.61 -19.22
CA LYS A 25 18.41 15.17 -20.42
C LYS A 25 19.89 14.92 -20.17
N SER A 26 20.47 15.56 -19.15
CA SER A 26 21.86 15.29 -18.74
C SER A 26 22.03 13.90 -18.11
N TYR A 27 20.95 13.29 -17.60
CA TYR A 27 20.97 11.97 -16.95
C TYR A 27 20.34 10.87 -17.81
N PHE A 28 19.33 11.23 -18.60
CA PHE A 28 18.61 10.27 -19.44
C PHE A 28 18.15 10.91 -20.74
N SER A 29 18.73 10.47 -21.86
CA SER A 29 18.43 11.02 -23.19
C SER A 29 17.10 10.52 -23.77
N GLY A 30 16.50 9.48 -23.19
CA GLY A 30 15.24 8.88 -23.65
C GLY A 30 14.01 9.70 -23.29
N ARG A 31 12.84 9.07 -23.45
CA ARG A 31 11.52 9.61 -23.08
C ARG A 31 11.16 9.18 -21.66
N ILE A 32 10.76 10.15 -20.82
CA ILE A 32 10.15 9.88 -19.51
C ILE A 32 8.63 10.02 -19.67
N ILE A 33 7.89 8.95 -19.33
CA ILE A 33 6.44 8.94 -19.32
C ILE A 33 5.98 9.29 -17.90
N VAL A 34 5.03 10.22 -17.80
CA VAL A 34 4.36 10.52 -16.54
C VAL A 34 3.51 9.33 -16.14
N GLY A 35 3.73 8.80 -14.95
CA GLY A 35 3.01 7.66 -14.41
C GLY A 35 2.82 7.77 -12.89
N GLY A 36 2.06 6.86 -12.33
CA GLY A 36 1.83 6.69 -10.90
C GLY A 36 1.19 5.35 -10.62
N GLU A 37 1.48 4.79 -9.45
CA GLU A 37 0.86 3.57 -8.94
C GLU A 37 -0.05 3.94 -7.77
N PHE A 38 -1.36 3.68 -7.91
CA PHE A 38 -2.37 4.16 -6.99
C PHE A 38 -3.04 3.01 -6.26
N ASN A 39 -2.97 3.02 -4.94
CA ASN A 39 -3.73 2.12 -4.11
C ASN A 39 -5.23 2.39 -4.29
N ALA A 40 -6.00 1.34 -4.51
CA ALA A 40 -7.42 1.43 -4.71
C ALA A 40 -8.15 0.22 -4.11
N PHE A 41 -9.46 0.35 -3.96
CA PHE A 41 -10.33 -0.68 -3.47
C PHE A 41 -11.37 -1.02 -4.53
N PHE A 42 -11.53 -2.31 -4.83
CA PHE A 42 -12.53 -2.81 -5.76
C PHE A 42 -13.01 -4.19 -5.33
N ASP A 43 -14.34 -4.37 -5.22
CA ASP A 43 -14.98 -5.64 -4.88
C ASP A 43 -14.36 -6.37 -3.67
N ASN A 44 -14.24 -5.65 -2.56
CA ASN A 44 -13.61 -6.11 -1.30
C ASN A 44 -12.11 -6.47 -1.40
N ILE A 45 -11.44 -6.07 -2.47
CA ILE A 45 -10.02 -6.36 -2.68
C ILE A 45 -9.24 -5.05 -2.78
N LYS A 46 -8.09 -4.97 -2.08
CA LYS A 46 -7.08 -3.95 -2.32
C LYS A 46 -6.39 -4.27 -3.63
N ILE A 47 -6.33 -3.30 -4.53
CA ILE A 47 -5.61 -3.37 -5.80
C ILE A 47 -4.71 -2.15 -5.98
N GLU A 48 -3.78 -2.24 -6.90
CA GLU A 48 -2.90 -1.16 -7.33
C GLU A 48 -3.17 -0.87 -8.81
N LEU A 49 -3.44 0.39 -9.13
CA LEU A 49 -3.73 0.85 -10.49
C LEU A 49 -2.55 1.65 -11.03
N LEU A 50 -1.99 1.22 -12.15
CA LEU A 50 -1.03 2.01 -12.90
C LEU A 50 -1.75 3.03 -13.78
N GLY A 51 -1.50 4.30 -13.55
CA GLY A 51 -1.97 5.40 -14.37
C GLY A 51 -0.84 6.04 -15.16
N TYR A 52 -1.11 6.45 -16.40
CA TYR A 52 -0.12 7.07 -17.27
C TYR A 52 -0.69 8.27 -18.01
N ASP A 53 0.21 9.16 -18.44
CA ASP A 53 -0.09 10.28 -19.36
C ASP A 53 -1.15 11.24 -18.80
N PHE A 54 -0.94 11.69 -17.58
CA PHE A 54 -1.77 12.68 -16.88
C PHE A 54 -0.96 13.94 -16.55
N ASN A 55 -1.66 15.04 -16.29
CA ASN A 55 -1.06 16.25 -15.73
C ASN A 55 -0.76 16.03 -14.24
N PRO A 56 0.53 16.04 -13.82
CA PRO A 56 0.89 15.69 -12.45
C PRO A 56 0.39 16.68 -11.41
N GLU A 57 0.31 18.00 -11.72
CA GLU A 57 -0.19 19.01 -10.79
C GLU A 57 -1.68 18.81 -10.49
N LEU A 58 -2.49 18.62 -11.56
CA LEU A 58 -3.93 18.41 -11.41
C LEU A 58 -4.24 17.12 -10.62
N LEU A 59 -3.50 16.06 -10.90
CA LEU A 59 -3.71 14.80 -10.19
C LEU A 59 -3.22 14.88 -8.75
N GLN A 60 -2.09 15.57 -8.49
CA GLN A 60 -1.53 15.73 -7.13
C GLN A 60 -2.48 16.48 -6.19
N GLU A 61 -3.23 17.45 -6.68
CA GLU A 61 -4.24 18.13 -5.87
C GLU A 61 -5.32 17.17 -5.35
N TRP A 62 -5.75 16.24 -6.19
CA TRP A 62 -6.70 15.21 -5.78
C TRP A 62 -6.06 14.17 -4.85
N ILE A 63 -4.82 13.76 -5.14
CA ILE A 63 -4.05 12.82 -4.31
C ILE A 63 -3.93 13.35 -2.88
N ASN A 64 -3.56 14.62 -2.71
CA ASN A 64 -3.39 15.23 -1.40
C ASN A 64 -4.68 15.21 -0.55
N LYS A 65 -5.84 15.30 -1.21
CA LYS A 65 -7.15 15.25 -0.54
C LYS A 65 -7.61 13.81 -0.23
N THR A 66 -7.05 12.83 -0.92
CA THR A 66 -7.56 11.46 -0.91
C THR A 66 -6.66 10.49 -0.14
N TYR A 67 -5.34 10.57 -0.36
CA TYR A 67 -4.36 9.64 0.22
C TYR A 67 -3.60 10.23 1.41
N ASN A 68 -3.31 11.53 1.39
CA ASN A 68 -2.49 12.19 2.41
C ASN A 68 -3.36 12.81 3.53
N THR A 69 -4.38 12.09 3.98
CA THR A 69 -5.33 12.57 4.99
C THR A 69 -4.89 12.29 6.43
N MET A 70 -3.83 11.50 6.61
CA MET A 70 -3.30 11.08 7.91
C MET A 70 -1.77 11.04 7.85
N ASP A 71 -1.11 11.29 8.98
CA ASP A 71 0.32 11.07 9.12
C ASP A 71 0.65 9.57 8.92
N GLU A 72 1.78 9.28 8.25
CA GLU A 72 2.18 7.91 7.89
C GLU A 72 2.33 7.02 9.13
N ILE A 73 2.95 7.55 10.19
CA ILE A 73 3.18 6.80 11.43
C ILE A 73 1.85 6.54 12.15
N GLU A 74 0.97 7.54 12.19
CA GLU A 74 -0.36 7.38 12.77
C GLU A 74 -1.17 6.32 12.00
N GLY A 75 -1.07 6.32 10.67
CA GLY A 75 -1.68 5.31 9.81
C GLY A 75 -1.17 3.89 10.13
N TYR A 76 0.14 3.73 10.30
CA TYR A 76 0.73 2.44 10.69
C TYR A 76 0.35 2.00 12.11
N LYS A 77 0.30 2.90 13.08
CA LYS A 77 -0.17 2.57 14.45
C LYS A 77 -1.61 2.06 14.42
N LYS A 78 -2.48 2.74 13.69
CA LYS A 78 -3.87 2.31 13.51
C LYS A 78 -3.96 0.93 12.85
N GLU A 79 -3.19 0.70 11.79
CA GLU A 79 -3.11 -0.61 11.12
C GLU A 79 -2.65 -1.71 12.07
N PHE A 80 -1.62 -1.44 12.86
CA PHE A 80 -1.11 -2.37 13.87
C PHE A 80 -2.19 -2.74 14.88
N ASP A 81 -2.88 -1.75 15.43
CA ASP A 81 -3.96 -1.96 16.41
C ASP A 81 -5.11 -2.79 15.83
N GLU A 82 -5.51 -2.51 14.58
CA GLU A 82 -6.53 -3.29 13.87
C GLU A 82 -6.11 -4.76 13.72
N LEU A 83 -4.87 -5.02 13.28
CA LEU A 83 -4.35 -6.38 13.14
C LEU A 83 -4.24 -7.11 14.48
N LEU A 84 -3.78 -6.42 15.53
CA LEU A 84 -3.70 -6.98 16.87
C LEU A 84 -5.08 -7.36 17.42
N GLN A 85 -6.09 -6.52 17.18
CA GLN A 85 -7.48 -6.83 17.53
C GLN A 85 -8.02 -8.04 16.76
N LEU A 86 -7.71 -8.16 15.47
CA LEU A 86 -8.08 -9.32 14.65
C LEU A 86 -7.41 -10.60 15.17
N CYS A 87 -6.13 -10.55 15.54
CA CYS A 87 -5.44 -11.67 16.18
C CYS A 87 -6.16 -12.12 17.46
N LYS A 88 -6.46 -11.16 18.34
CA LYS A 88 -7.16 -11.42 19.60
C LYS A 88 -8.55 -12.02 19.40
N LYS A 89 -9.33 -11.46 18.48
CA LYS A 89 -10.68 -11.94 18.12
C LYS A 89 -10.67 -13.38 17.62
N ASN A 90 -9.63 -13.78 16.89
CA ASN A 90 -9.51 -15.10 16.26
C ASN A 90 -8.62 -16.08 17.02
N ASN A 91 -8.31 -15.78 18.31
CA ASN A 91 -7.48 -16.63 19.18
C ASN A 91 -6.10 -16.93 18.59
N ILE A 92 -5.54 -16.00 17.83
CA ILE A 92 -4.16 -16.03 17.36
C ILE A 92 -3.30 -15.47 18.47
N LYS A 93 -2.37 -16.29 18.96
CA LYS A 93 -1.50 -15.91 20.07
C LYS A 93 -0.48 -14.85 19.65
N THR A 94 -0.36 -13.82 20.48
CA THR A 94 0.61 -12.74 20.34
C THR A 94 1.35 -12.56 21.66
N THR A 95 2.49 -11.89 21.65
CA THR A 95 3.17 -11.45 22.87
C THR A 95 2.22 -10.54 23.66
N LYS A 96 2.18 -10.75 24.99
CA LYS A 96 1.43 -9.87 25.88
C LYS A 96 1.99 -8.44 25.78
N ASP A 97 1.09 -7.47 25.68
CA ASP A 97 1.45 -6.06 25.59
C ASP A 97 2.39 -5.74 24.39
N LEU A 98 2.17 -6.43 23.25
CA LEU A 98 2.89 -6.15 22.00
C LEU A 98 2.58 -4.72 21.55
N GLU A 99 3.64 -3.92 21.33
CA GLU A 99 3.56 -2.54 20.90
C GLU A 99 4.06 -2.36 19.46
N TYR A 100 3.63 -1.28 18.81
CA TYR A 100 4.12 -0.90 17.51
C TYR A 100 5.59 -0.44 17.57
N ASP A 101 6.44 -1.07 16.77
CA ASP A 101 7.86 -0.73 16.65
C ASP A 101 8.08 0.10 15.35
N GLU A 102 8.30 1.40 15.52
CA GLU A 102 8.53 2.32 14.40
C GLU A 102 9.78 1.95 13.57
N SER A 103 10.78 1.30 14.16
CA SER A 103 12.00 0.88 13.45
C SER A 103 11.72 -0.20 12.39
N LEU A 104 10.68 -0.99 12.56
CA LEU A 104 10.26 -2.02 11.62
C LEU A 104 9.31 -1.49 10.53
N LYS A 105 8.80 -0.27 10.69
CA LYS A 105 7.92 0.47 9.79
C LYS A 105 6.58 -0.22 9.54
N TYR A 106 6.55 -1.41 8.96
CA TYR A 106 5.33 -2.07 8.49
C TYR A 106 4.64 -2.92 9.56
N PRO A 107 3.39 -2.60 9.93
CA PRO A 107 2.62 -3.33 10.94
C PRO A 107 2.47 -4.83 10.66
N THR A 108 2.24 -5.19 9.40
CA THR A 108 2.16 -6.61 8.98
C THR A 108 3.45 -7.37 9.26
N LYS A 109 4.62 -6.71 9.17
CA LYS A 109 5.91 -7.32 9.52
C LYS A 109 6.02 -7.59 11.02
N ILE A 110 5.56 -6.64 11.83
CA ILE A 110 5.59 -6.76 13.30
C ILE A 110 4.70 -7.91 13.74
N ILE A 111 3.45 -7.92 13.27
CA ILE A 111 2.48 -8.98 13.60
C ILE A 111 2.97 -10.35 13.11
N TYR A 112 3.44 -10.46 11.85
CA TYR A 112 3.99 -11.71 11.32
C TYR A 112 5.15 -12.24 12.18
N ASN A 113 6.12 -11.41 12.47
CA ASN A 113 7.29 -11.77 13.29
C ASN A 113 6.90 -12.19 14.72
N ASP A 114 5.80 -11.66 15.25
CA ASP A 114 5.34 -12.01 16.57
C ASP A 114 4.53 -13.31 16.58
N ILE A 115 3.52 -13.44 15.72
CA ILE A 115 2.67 -14.65 15.70
C ILE A 115 3.43 -15.91 15.34
N THR A 116 4.52 -15.81 14.54
CA THR A 116 5.37 -16.96 14.17
C THR A 116 6.27 -17.46 15.28
N LYS A 117 6.41 -16.75 16.39
CA LYS A 117 7.06 -17.26 17.63
C LYS A 117 6.25 -18.37 18.32
N TYR A 118 4.96 -18.45 18.02
CA TYR A 118 4.02 -19.35 18.68
C TYR A 118 3.56 -20.44 17.72
N ILE A 119 4.20 -21.61 17.77
CA ILE A 119 3.96 -22.72 16.84
C ILE A 119 2.49 -23.17 16.81
N GLU A 120 1.75 -22.97 17.89
CA GLU A 120 0.33 -23.28 17.97
C GLU A 120 -0.53 -22.46 17.00
N ASN A 121 -0.04 -21.31 16.52
CA ASN A 121 -0.71 -20.50 15.50
C ASN A 121 -0.62 -21.16 14.11
N LYS A 122 0.39 -22.00 13.85
CA LYS A 122 0.67 -22.54 12.52
C LYS A 122 -0.55 -23.22 11.88
N LYS A 123 -1.40 -23.85 12.70
CA LYS A 123 -2.61 -24.56 12.24
C LYS A 123 -3.64 -23.66 11.51
N ILE A 124 -3.52 -22.34 11.63
CA ILE A 124 -4.44 -21.36 11.04
C ILE A 124 -3.98 -20.97 9.63
N PHE A 125 -2.71 -21.19 9.32
CA PHE A 125 -2.04 -20.73 8.10
C PHE A 125 -1.62 -21.89 7.22
N THR A 126 -1.53 -21.65 5.91
CA THR A 126 -0.81 -22.54 4.99
C THR A 126 0.69 -22.45 5.23
N ASP A 127 1.47 -23.38 4.65
CA ASP A 127 2.92 -23.34 4.79
C ASP A 127 3.52 -22.07 4.15
N ASP A 128 2.98 -21.57 3.04
CA ASP A 128 3.43 -20.35 2.41
C ASP A 128 3.12 -19.10 3.26
N GLU A 129 1.93 -19.01 3.81
CA GLU A 129 1.53 -17.92 4.71
C GLU A 129 2.36 -17.91 6.00
N TRP A 130 2.73 -19.11 6.49
CA TRP A 130 3.54 -19.27 7.69
C TRP A 130 5.01 -18.98 7.50
N ASN A 131 5.59 -19.37 6.36
CA ASN A 131 7.03 -19.30 6.12
C ASN A 131 7.47 -18.08 5.29
N ILE A 132 6.52 -17.41 4.59
CA ILE A 132 6.81 -16.32 3.68
C ILE A 132 6.00 -15.09 4.05
N ARG A 133 6.66 -14.04 4.51
CA ARG A 133 5.99 -12.79 4.93
C ARG A 133 5.09 -12.18 3.85
N GLU A 134 5.50 -12.23 2.59
CA GLU A 134 4.70 -11.77 1.45
C GLU A 134 3.43 -12.59 1.27
N GLY A 135 3.50 -13.90 1.52
CA GLY A 135 2.33 -14.79 1.57
C GLY A 135 1.36 -14.34 2.67
N PHE A 136 1.86 -14.09 3.88
CA PHE A 136 1.07 -13.56 5.00
C PHE A 136 0.37 -12.25 4.63
N PHE A 137 1.08 -11.28 4.06
CA PHE A 137 0.47 -10.01 3.66
C PHE A 137 -0.64 -10.22 2.63
N ARG A 138 -0.35 -10.90 1.52
CA ARG A 138 -1.31 -11.05 0.39
C ARG A 138 -2.47 -11.97 0.73
N SER A 139 -2.18 -13.15 1.26
CA SER A 139 -3.18 -14.20 1.47
C SER A 139 -3.96 -14.05 2.77
N CYS A 140 -3.42 -13.32 3.75
CA CYS A 140 -4.06 -13.15 5.04
C CYS A 140 -4.68 -11.76 5.20
N THR A 141 -3.87 -10.70 5.14
CA THR A 141 -4.38 -9.35 5.47
C THR A 141 -5.14 -8.69 4.33
N CYS A 142 -4.87 -9.09 3.07
CA CYS A 142 -5.57 -8.60 1.89
C CYS A 142 -6.66 -9.54 1.36
N ASN A 143 -6.82 -10.72 1.93
CA ASN A 143 -7.80 -11.72 1.49
C ASN A 143 -9.10 -11.59 2.29
N PRO A 144 -10.24 -11.20 1.67
CA PRO A 144 -11.51 -11.00 2.38
C PRO A 144 -12.09 -12.28 3.02
N ASN A 145 -11.59 -13.44 2.64
CA ASN A 145 -12.01 -14.73 3.22
C ASN A 145 -11.11 -15.18 4.39
N PHE A 146 -10.09 -14.42 4.73
CA PHE A 146 -9.19 -14.77 5.82
C PHE A 146 -9.48 -14.00 7.11
N VAL A 147 -9.25 -14.63 8.26
CA VAL A 147 -9.60 -14.09 9.59
C VAL A 147 -8.82 -12.80 9.97
N LEU A 148 -7.70 -12.52 9.31
CA LEU A 148 -6.91 -11.30 9.49
C LEU A 148 -7.15 -10.28 8.38
N TYR A 149 -8.19 -10.45 7.57
CA TYR A 149 -8.54 -9.48 6.54
C TYR A 149 -8.83 -8.10 7.13
N ARG A 150 -8.27 -7.08 6.50
CA ARG A 150 -8.54 -5.68 6.79
C ARG A 150 -9.45 -5.09 5.72
N ASP A 151 -10.48 -4.37 6.15
CA ASP A 151 -11.35 -3.63 5.24
C ASP A 151 -10.65 -2.35 4.75
N PHE A 152 -10.08 -2.41 3.56
CA PHE A 152 -9.38 -1.29 2.93
C PHE A 152 -10.32 -0.23 2.31
N SER A 153 -11.63 -0.46 2.28
CA SER A 153 -12.61 0.48 1.69
C SER A 153 -12.63 1.84 2.39
N LYS A 154 -12.23 1.87 3.66
CA LYS A 154 -12.13 3.10 4.45
C LYS A 154 -10.79 3.82 4.31
N GLN A 155 -9.79 3.14 3.75
CA GLN A 155 -8.43 3.65 3.62
C GLN A 155 -8.13 4.12 2.20
N TYR A 156 -8.67 3.45 1.20
CA TYR A 156 -8.38 3.71 -0.21
C TYR A 156 -9.64 4.08 -0.98
N PRO A 157 -9.52 4.93 -2.01
CA PRO A 157 -10.64 5.26 -2.88
C PRO A 157 -11.05 4.06 -3.74
N ASN A 158 -12.30 4.08 -4.22
CA ASN A 158 -12.76 3.09 -5.18
C ASN A 158 -11.96 3.19 -6.50
N ALA A 159 -11.61 2.05 -7.09
CA ALA A 159 -10.82 1.96 -8.32
C ALA A 159 -11.44 2.73 -9.50
N LEU A 160 -12.76 2.76 -9.61
CA LEU A 160 -13.45 3.53 -10.65
C LEU A 160 -13.25 5.03 -10.45
N GLU A 161 -13.22 5.52 -9.20
CA GLU A 161 -12.94 6.93 -8.92
C GLU A 161 -11.49 7.28 -9.26
N VAL A 162 -10.51 6.44 -8.88
CA VAL A 162 -9.10 6.62 -9.28
C VAL A 162 -8.97 6.73 -10.79
N SER A 163 -9.55 5.78 -11.53
CA SER A 163 -9.55 5.77 -13.00
C SER A 163 -10.17 7.03 -13.60
N LYS A 164 -11.27 7.52 -13.03
CA LYS A 164 -11.95 8.74 -13.45
C LYS A 164 -11.08 9.98 -13.22
N GLN A 165 -10.38 10.07 -12.09
CA GLN A 165 -9.51 11.21 -11.80
C GLN A 165 -8.27 11.23 -12.70
N ILE A 166 -7.64 10.08 -12.96
CA ILE A 166 -6.55 9.96 -13.93
C ILE A 166 -6.99 10.44 -15.32
N ARG A 167 -8.20 10.05 -15.77
CA ARG A 167 -8.75 10.49 -17.07
C ARG A 167 -9.03 11.99 -17.12
N LYS A 168 -9.54 12.58 -16.02
CA LYS A 168 -9.77 14.02 -15.93
C LYS A 168 -8.47 14.81 -15.99
N ALA A 169 -7.40 14.29 -15.39
CA ALA A 169 -6.10 14.93 -15.38
C ALA A 169 -5.36 14.83 -16.72
N ARG A 170 -5.87 14.11 -17.71
CA ARG A 170 -5.30 14.08 -19.08
C ARG A 170 -5.67 15.29 -19.94
N ARG A 171 -6.59 16.15 -19.52
CA ARG A 171 -7.14 17.28 -20.29
C ARG A 171 -6.49 18.60 -19.91
#